data_b0ee85865df7ac5736abc4e07d17a1fb
#
_entry.id   b0ee85865df7ac5736abc4e07d17a1fb
#
_cell.length_a   1.000
_cell.length_b   1.000
_cell.length_c   1.000
_cell.angle_alpha   90.00
_cell.angle_beta   90.00
_cell.angle_gamma   90.00
#
_symmetry.space_group_name_H-M   'P 1'
#
loop_
_entity.id
_entity.type
_entity.pdbx_description
1 polymer ?
#
loop_
_entity_poly.entity_id
_entity_poly.type
_entity_poly.pdbx_seq_one_letter_code
_entity_poly.pdbx_strand_id
1 'polypeptide(L)'
;MAIQVQNLPAEWLRTKEGLGVWEGKGKVVAVGVGVSPTNRRWDSDPQTSVGAYAIIALQRAMDDAGVTPDQVDGLVVVPDTTTGRFDWPQPWPDGRDIPAEMAAAFNATDDERDGIAKLSAEWVMKNMPELTNLKFVMHAPGDTAPALVAASEAVSRGLSSVCLVVRGWHNFSGRYYVGQGNARGDTIGTREKWTTGWGVVGVYPEATRFQRYLHKYGKKKDGFANFIVNSKKNGLNFPEGFFAQ
;
A
#
# COMPACT_ATOMS: atom_id res chain seq x y z
N MET A 1 2.66 -26.15 26.83
CA MET A 1 4.12 -26.25 26.96
C MET A 1 4.70 -24.91 26.50
N ALA A 2 5.19 -24.08 27.41
CA ALA A 2 5.89 -22.87 27.03
C ALA A 2 7.24 -23.29 26.44
N ILE A 3 7.54 -22.87 25.23
CA ILE A 3 8.86 -23.05 24.64
C ILE A 3 9.81 -22.24 25.53
N GLN A 4 10.68 -22.93 26.28
CA GLN A 4 11.73 -22.24 26.99
C GLN A 4 12.72 -21.70 25.96
N VAL A 5 12.74 -20.37 25.82
CA VAL A 5 13.62 -19.61 24.92
C VAL A 5 15.09 -19.69 25.39
N GLN A 6 15.37 -20.42 26.45
CA GLN A 6 16.67 -20.47 27.14
C GLN A 6 17.81 -21.11 26.35
N ASN A 7 17.52 -21.76 25.21
CA ASN A 7 18.55 -22.44 24.41
C ASN A 7 18.75 -21.84 23.01
N LEU A 8 18.25 -20.63 22.76
CA LEU A 8 18.56 -19.93 21.53
C LEU A 8 19.92 -19.24 21.63
N PRO A 9 20.76 -19.28 20.57
CA PRO A 9 21.98 -18.51 20.52
C PRO A 9 21.71 -17.04 20.87
N ALA A 10 22.59 -16.44 21.63
CA ALA A 10 22.43 -15.06 22.12
C ALA A 10 22.26 -14.07 20.96
N GLU A 11 22.91 -14.34 19.84
CA GLU A 11 22.81 -13.56 18.61
C GLU A 11 21.43 -13.60 17.94
N TRP A 12 20.57 -14.56 18.30
CA TRP A 12 19.20 -14.67 17.81
C TRP A 12 18.20 -13.91 18.67
N LEU A 13 18.65 -13.48 19.84
CA LEU A 13 17.82 -12.70 20.76
C LEU A 13 17.93 -11.22 20.40
N ARG A 14 16.79 -10.58 20.16
CA ARG A 14 16.73 -9.13 19.99
C ARG A 14 16.98 -8.47 21.33
N THR A 15 18.17 -7.97 21.53
CA THR A 15 18.54 -7.10 22.65
C THR A 15 18.47 -5.64 22.21
N LYS A 16 18.60 -4.69 23.14
CA LYS A 16 18.68 -3.25 22.79
C LYS A 16 19.85 -2.93 21.86
N GLU A 17 20.86 -3.76 21.85
CA GLU A 17 22.10 -3.63 21.08
C GLU A 17 22.23 -4.71 19.99
N GLY A 18 21.20 -5.55 19.80
CA GLY A 18 21.24 -6.72 18.95
C GLY A 18 20.70 -6.51 17.54
N LEU A 19 20.51 -7.64 16.86
CA LEU A 19 19.94 -7.75 15.51
C LEU A 19 18.66 -6.90 15.38
N GLY A 20 18.63 -6.06 14.37
CA GLY A 20 17.48 -5.21 14.06
C GLY A 20 17.62 -3.75 14.51
N VAL A 21 18.80 -3.33 14.91
CA VAL A 21 19.09 -1.90 15.00
C VAL A 21 19.45 -1.40 13.60
N TRP A 22 18.54 -0.60 13.04
CA TRP A 22 18.81 0.07 11.77
C TRP A 22 19.74 1.25 11.98
N GLU A 23 20.82 1.36 11.16
CA GLU A 23 21.81 2.44 11.26
C GLU A 23 21.21 3.84 11.05
N GLY A 24 20.11 3.92 10.34
CA GLY A 24 19.33 5.15 10.14
C GLY A 24 18.42 5.52 11.30
N LYS A 25 18.37 4.74 12.38
CA LYS A 25 17.51 5.02 13.52
C LYS A 25 17.80 6.39 14.12
N GLY A 26 16.77 7.22 14.21
CA GLY A 26 16.87 8.58 14.71
C GLY A 26 17.37 9.61 13.70
N LYS A 27 17.67 9.20 12.45
CA LYS A 27 18.09 10.11 11.37
C LYS A 27 16.96 10.50 10.44
N VAL A 28 15.86 9.75 10.45
CA VAL A 28 14.71 9.96 9.57
C VAL A 28 13.44 10.05 10.41
N VAL A 29 12.58 10.98 10.04
CA VAL A 29 11.29 11.21 10.68
C VAL A 29 10.19 11.29 9.62
N ALA A 30 9.00 10.83 9.94
CA ALA A 30 7.80 11.15 9.17
C ALA A 30 7.26 12.48 9.68
N VAL A 31 7.13 13.46 8.79
CA VAL A 31 6.79 14.84 9.14
C VAL A 31 5.40 15.25 8.68
N GLY A 32 4.77 14.48 7.78
CA GLY A 32 3.43 14.77 7.31
C GLY A 32 2.72 13.53 6.79
N VAL A 33 1.41 13.56 6.87
CA VAL A 33 0.53 12.53 6.36
C VAL A 33 -0.65 13.15 5.61
N GLY A 34 -0.95 12.60 4.44
CA GLY A 34 -2.09 13.00 3.64
C GLY A 34 -2.93 11.80 3.24
N VAL A 35 -4.24 11.95 3.34
CA VAL A 35 -5.20 10.92 2.96
C VAL A 35 -6.21 11.53 2.01
N SER A 36 -6.53 10.83 0.94
CA SER A 36 -7.62 11.20 0.03
C SER A 36 -8.97 10.87 0.64
N PRO A 37 -10.05 11.47 0.12
CA PRO A 37 -11.39 10.91 0.30
C PRO A 37 -11.43 9.45 -0.14
N THR A 38 -12.40 8.69 0.33
CA THR A 38 -12.57 7.28 -0.01
C THR A 38 -13.91 7.05 -0.69
N ASN A 39 -13.91 6.34 -1.82
CA ASN A 39 -15.12 5.93 -2.51
C ASN A 39 -15.28 4.41 -2.46
N ARG A 40 -16.50 3.96 -2.25
CA ARG A 40 -16.81 2.53 -2.26
C ARG A 40 -16.74 1.93 -3.66
N ARG A 41 -17.17 2.69 -4.65
CA ARG A 41 -17.12 2.36 -6.06
C ARG A 41 -16.70 3.59 -6.82
N TRP A 42 -15.92 3.38 -7.84
CA TRP A 42 -15.65 4.44 -8.77
C TRP A 42 -16.83 4.62 -9.73
N ASP A 43 -17.25 5.85 -9.91
CA ASP A 43 -18.35 6.26 -10.76
C ASP A 43 -17.93 6.70 -12.15
N SER A 44 -16.65 6.49 -12.46
CA SER A 44 -16.00 6.93 -13.71
C SER A 44 -15.77 8.46 -13.79
N ASP A 45 -15.89 9.17 -12.66
CA ASP A 45 -15.49 10.57 -12.62
C ASP A 45 -13.95 10.70 -12.57
N PRO A 46 -13.34 11.44 -13.50
CA PRO A 46 -11.90 11.75 -13.47
C PRO A 46 -11.41 12.29 -12.14
N GLN A 47 -12.19 13.11 -11.47
CA GLN A 47 -11.81 13.76 -10.21
C GLN A 47 -11.75 12.79 -9.02
N THR A 48 -12.25 11.58 -9.17
CA THR A 48 -12.26 10.53 -8.14
C THR A 48 -11.42 9.31 -8.56
N SER A 49 -10.58 9.46 -9.58
CA SER A 49 -9.64 8.44 -10.01
C SER A 49 -8.56 8.18 -8.97
N VAL A 50 -7.86 7.05 -9.09
CA VAL A 50 -6.72 6.75 -8.21
C VAL A 50 -5.63 7.83 -8.31
N GLY A 51 -5.40 8.36 -9.50
CA GLY A 51 -4.44 9.44 -9.72
C GLY A 51 -4.87 10.75 -9.06
N ALA A 52 -6.12 11.20 -9.29
CA ALA A 52 -6.64 12.40 -8.67
C ALA A 52 -6.57 12.32 -7.14
N TYR A 53 -6.95 11.20 -6.57
CA TYR A 53 -6.88 10.97 -5.14
C TYR A 53 -5.44 10.89 -4.62
N ALA A 54 -4.51 10.36 -5.41
CA ALA A 54 -3.10 10.36 -5.05
C ALA A 54 -2.54 11.79 -4.98
N ILE A 55 -2.87 12.66 -5.93
CA ILE A 55 -2.47 14.07 -5.90
C ILE A 55 -3.02 14.76 -4.64
N ILE A 56 -4.31 14.58 -4.34
CA ILE A 56 -4.91 15.14 -3.12
C ILE A 56 -4.16 14.68 -1.88
N ALA A 57 -3.84 13.40 -1.80
CA ALA A 57 -3.12 12.85 -0.65
C ALA A 57 -1.69 13.42 -0.55
N LEU A 58 -0.98 13.53 -1.68
CA LEU A 58 0.36 14.12 -1.72
C LEU A 58 0.37 15.58 -1.31
N GLN A 59 -0.57 16.38 -1.83
CA GLN A 59 -0.72 17.80 -1.46
C GLN A 59 -1.00 17.94 0.04
N ARG A 60 -1.95 17.17 0.57
CA ARG A 60 -2.25 17.18 2.01
C ARG A 60 -1.07 16.75 2.88
N ALA A 61 -0.26 15.80 2.41
CA ALA A 61 0.94 15.38 3.14
C ALA A 61 2.01 16.50 3.16
N MET A 62 2.18 17.21 2.06
CA MET A 62 3.09 18.37 2.00
C MET A 62 2.58 19.53 2.88
N ASP A 63 1.28 19.81 2.85
CA ASP A 63 0.66 20.84 3.68
C ASP A 63 0.81 20.51 5.17
N ASP A 64 0.55 19.28 5.58
CA ASP A 64 0.71 18.80 6.95
C ASP A 64 2.16 18.90 7.43
N ALA A 65 3.11 18.62 6.54
CA ALA A 65 4.54 18.73 6.81
C ALA A 65 5.05 20.18 6.79
N GLY A 66 4.30 21.13 6.23
CA GLY A 66 4.78 22.49 5.94
C GLY A 66 5.89 22.53 4.88
N VAL A 67 5.85 21.60 3.91
CA VAL A 67 6.86 21.41 2.86
C VAL A 67 6.28 21.87 1.53
N THR A 68 7.06 22.64 0.76
CA THR A 68 6.70 23.06 -0.59
C THR A 68 7.15 22.04 -1.64
N PRO A 69 6.51 21.95 -2.81
CA PRO A 69 6.86 20.99 -3.85
C PRO A 69 8.33 21.05 -4.30
N ASP A 70 8.92 22.23 -4.33
CA ASP A 70 10.33 22.44 -4.70
C ASP A 70 11.33 21.93 -3.66
N GLN A 71 10.89 21.71 -2.43
CA GLN A 71 11.72 21.10 -1.37
C GLN A 71 11.74 19.57 -1.46
N VAL A 72 10.82 18.98 -2.21
CA VAL A 72 10.72 17.53 -2.37
C VAL A 72 11.75 17.08 -3.41
N ASP A 73 12.65 16.19 -3.00
CA ASP A 73 13.70 15.64 -3.85
C ASP A 73 13.68 14.11 -3.96
N GLY A 74 12.69 13.46 -3.34
CA GLY A 74 12.46 12.03 -3.45
C GLY A 74 10.98 11.67 -3.63
N LEU A 75 10.72 10.62 -4.41
CA LEU A 75 9.38 10.09 -4.66
C LEU A 75 9.43 8.56 -4.68
N VAL A 76 8.64 7.93 -3.80
CA VAL A 76 8.43 6.48 -3.79
C VAL A 76 6.97 6.18 -4.01
N VAL A 77 6.67 5.46 -5.08
CA VAL A 77 5.31 5.10 -5.44
C VAL A 77 5.10 3.61 -5.24
N VAL A 78 4.00 3.26 -4.63
CA VAL A 78 3.51 1.88 -4.57
C VAL A 78 2.50 1.69 -5.69
N PRO A 79 2.92 1.14 -6.83
CA PRO A 79 2.00 0.84 -7.91
C PRO A 79 1.20 -0.40 -7.55
N ASP A 80 -0.07 -0.36 -7.85
CA ASP A 80 -0.99 -1.46 -7.54
C ASP A 80 -0.64 -2.76 -8.27
N THR A 81 0.02 -2.64 -9.42
CA THR A 81 0.40 -3.76 -10.29
C THR A 81 1.54 -4.63 -9.76
N THR A 82 2.36 -4.14 -8.80
CA THR A 82 3.52 -4.88 -8.30
C THR A 82 3.16 -6.08 -7.44
N THR A 83 1.95 -6.18 -6.99
CA THR A 83 1.52 -7.30 -6.14
C THR A 83 1.02 -8.51 -6.92
N GLY A 84 0.97 -8.46 -8.24
CA GLY A 84 0.39 -9.52 -9.08
C GLY A 84 -1.09 -9.79 -8.83
N ARG A 85 -1.65 -9.14 -7.82
CA ARG A 85 -3.07 -9.29 -7.44
C ARG A 85 -4.01 -8.58 -8.36
N PHE A 86 -3.53 -7.56 -9.02
CA PHE A 86 -4.33 -6.59 -9.76
C PHE A 86 -3.73 -6.34 -11.13
N ASP A 87 -2.97 -7.30 -11.62
CA ASP A 87 -2.69 -7.35 -13.04
C ASP A 87 -4.00 -7.66 -13.75
N TRP A 88 -4.82 -6.64 -13.77
CA TRP A 88 -6.05 -6.63 -14.52
C TRP A 88 -5.69 -6.41 -15.98
N PRO A 89 -5.56 -7.47 -16.77
CA PRO A 89 -5.64 -7.29 -18.21
C PRO A 89 -7.06 -6.91 -18.54
N GLN A 90 -7.72 -6.23 -17.62
CA GLN A 90 -9.14 -6.16 -17.69
C GLN A 90 -9.50 -4.80 -18.16
N PRO A 91 -10.26 -4.81 -19.20
CA PRO A 91 -11.12 -3.72 -19.53
C PRO A 91 -11.92 -3.28 -18.29
N TRP A 92 -12.56 -2.20 -18.36
CA TRP A 92 -13.55 -1.69 -17.45
C TRP A 92 -14.34 -2.81 -16.73
N PRO A 93 -14.88 -2.61 -15.52
CA PRO A 93 -15.60 -3.65 -14.77
C PRO A 93 -16.75 -4.32 -15.50
N ASP A 94 -17.24 -3.68 -16.54
CA ASP A 94 -18.32 -4.20 -17.43
C ASP A 94 -17.80 -4.84 -18.73
N GLY A 95 -16.48 -5.02 -18.85
CA GLY A 95 -15.86 -5.64 -20.02
C GLY A 95 -15.50 -4.69 -21.14
N ARG A 96 -15.71 -3.38 -20.99
CA ARG A 96 -15.29 -2.37 -21.97
C ARG A 96 -13.85 -1.99 -21.80
N ASP A 97 -13.21 -1.58 -22.88
CA ASP A 97 -11.92 -0.89 -22.84
C ASP A 97 -12.08 0.50 -22.22
N ILE A 98 -10.99 1.03 -21.66
CA ILE A 98 -10.97 2.41 -21.16
C ILE A 98 -11.18 3.33 -22.36
N PRO A 99 -12.22 4.19 -22.37
CA PRO A 99 -12.44 5.10 -23.48
C PRO A 99 -11.22 6.01 -23.69
N ALA A 100 -10.80 6.17 -24.93
CA ALA A 100 -9.63 6.99 -25.29
C ALA A 100 -9.75 8.43 -24.78
N GLU A 101 -10.96 8.98 -24.78
CA GLU A 101 -11.25 10.32 -24.23
C GLU A 101 -10.95 10.40 -22.73
N MET A 102 -11.24 9.32 -21.99
CA MET A 102 -10.97 9.23 -20.58
C MET A 102 -9.47 9.09 -20.31
N ALA A 103 -8.77 8.22 -21.05
CA ALA A 103 -7.33 8.09 -20.96
C ALA A 103 -6.63 9.44 -21.23
N ALA A 104 -7.09 10.18 -22.22
CA ALA A 104 -6.60 11.53 -22.51
C ALA A 104 -6.89 12.52 -21.39
N ALA A 105 -8.08 12.48 -20.81
CA ALA A 105 -8.48 13.36 -19.70
C ALA A 105 -7.66 13.12 -18.43
N PHE A 106 -7.15 11.91 -18.23
CA PHE A 106 -6.29 11.57 -17.07
C PHE A 106 -4.82 11.91 -17.27
N ASN A 107 -4.47 12.49 -18.40
CA ASN A 107 -3.08 12.80 -18.70
C ASN A 107 -2.17 11.58 -18.50
N ALA A 108 -2.64 10.42 -18.99
CA ALA A 108 -1.98 9.13 -18.83
C ALA A 108 -0.56 9.13 -19.41
N THR A 109 0.25 8.19 -18.97
CA THR A 109 1.53 7.84 -19.60
C THR A 109 1.29 6.99 -20.87
N ASP A 110 2.25 6.21 -21.29
CA ASP A 110 2.05 5.24 -22.38
C ASP A 110 1.08 4.11 -22.02
N ASP A 111 0.74 3.95 -20.74
CA ASP A 111 -0.28 3.04 -20.26
C ASP A 111 -1.57 3.81 -19.92
N GLU A 112 -2.59 3.57 -20.71
CA GLU A 112 -3.92 4.20 -20.56
C GLU A 112 -4.58 3.96 -19.19
N ARG A 113 -4.14 2.96 -18.46
CA ARG A 113 -4.65 2.63 -17.10
C ARG A 113 -3.95 3.41 -16.00
N ASP A 114 -2.84 4.09 -16.34
CA ASP A 114 -2.06 4.84 -15.36
C ASP A 114 -2.84 6.09 -14.91
N GLY A 115 -2.93 6.28 -13.61
CA GLY A 115 -3.80 7.28 -12.99
C GLY A 115 -5.27 6.84 -12.83
N ILE A 116 -5.65 5.70 -13.44
CA ILE A 116 -7.03 5.17 -13.39
C ILE A 116 -7.07 3.91 -12.52
N ALA A 117 -6.40 2.85 -12.96
CA ALA A 117 -6.40 1.55 -12.30
C ALA A 117 -5.11 1.25 -11.55
N LYS A 118 -4.07 1.98 -11.84
CA LYS A 118 -2.76 1.91 -11.20
C LYS A 118 -2.20 3.31 -11.05
N LEU A 119 -1.11 3.42 -10.32
CA LEU A 119 -0.37 4.68 -10.16
C LEU A 119 1.11 4.40 -10.35
N SER A 120 1.74 5.06 -11.31
CA SER A 120 3.19 5.04 -11.50
C SER A 120 3.85 6.33 -11.01
N ALA A 121 5.15 6.30 -10.82
CA ALA A 121 5.92 7.50 -10.50
C ALA A 121 5.94 8.46 -11.70
N GLU A 122 6.01 7.93 -12.90
CA GLU A 122 5.96 8.67 -14.16
C GLU A 122 4.66 9.45 -14.29
N TRP A 123 3.54 8.83 -13.92
CA TRP A 123 2.26 9.49 -13.90
C TRP A 123 2.23 10.65 -12.88
N VAL A 124 2.73 10.41 -11.66
CA VAL A 124 2.81 11.46 -10.62
C VAL A 124 3.66 12.62 -11.12
N MET A 125 4.85 12.37 -11.63
CA MET A 125 5.74 13.39 -12.15
C MET A 125 5.11 14.19 -13.31
N LYS A 126 4.37 13.53 -14.17
CA LYS A 126 3.67 14.16 -15.31
C LYS A 126 2.53 15.08 -14.83
N ASN A 127 1.83 14.69 -13.78
CA ASN A 127 0.64 15.39 -13.28
C ASN A 127 0.90 16.31 -12.08
N MET A 128 2.14 16.30 -11.56
CA MET A 128 2.63 17.22 -10.54
C MET A 128 3.96 17.85 -11.00
N PRO A 129 3.92 18.71 -12.07
CA PRO A 129 5.12 19.32 -12.64
C PRO A 129 5.84 20.28 -11.68
N GLU A 130 5.19 20.68 -10.59
CA GLU A 130 5.77 21.47 -9.52
C GLU A 130 6.83 20.73 -8.70
N LEU A 131 6.91 19.38 -8.80
CA LEU A 131 7.97 18.55 -8.20
C LEU A 131 9.26 18.65 -9.04
N THR A 132 9.89 19.81 -9.07
CA THR A 132 10.99 20.12 -10.01
C THR A 132 12.36 19.58 -9.59
N ASN A 133 12.52 19.19 -8.32
CA ASN A 133 13.83 18.85 -7.75
C ASN A 133 14.03 17.37 -7.47
N LEU A 134 13.21 16.48 -8.05
CA LEU A 134 13.32 15.05 -7.81
C LEU A 134 14.68 14.48 -8.26
N LYS A 135 15.41 13.89 -7.30
CA LYS A 135 16.71 13.21 -7.49
C LYS A 135 16.60 11.71 -7.29
N PHE A 136 15.65 11.28 -6.47
CA PHE A 136 15.40 9.88 -6.13
C PHE A 136 13.96 9.53 -6.48
N VAL A 137 13.77 8.59 -7.39
CA VAL A 137 12.44 8.10 -7.79
C VAL A 137 12.46 6.58 -7.79
N MET A 138 11.46 5.97 -7.16
CA MET A 138 11.40 4.53 -7.04
C MET A 138 9.97 4.01 -7.04
N HIS A 139 9.75 2.90 -7.74
CA HIS A 139 8.59 2.04 -7.53
C HIS A 139 8.91 1.00 -6.46
N ALA A 140 8.23 1.07 -5.34
CA ALA A 140 8.44 0.11 -4.26
C ALA A 140 7.68 -1.20 -4.55
N PRO A 141 8.34 -2.36 -4.47
CA PRO A 141 7.64 -3.62 -4.61
C PRO A 141 6.76 -3.91 -3.39
N GLY A 142 5.61 -4.47 -3.63
CA GLY A 142 4.73 -4.97 -2.57
C GLY A 142 3.76 -3.94 -2.02
N ASP A 143 3.93 -3.52 -0.78
CA ASP A 143 2.96 -2.71 -0.05
C ASP A 143 3.61 -1.45 0.55
N THR A 144 2.85 -0.68 1.31
CA THR A 144 3.26 0.59 1.95
C THR A 144 4.50 0.44 2.83
N ALA A 145 4.62 -0.65 3.59
CA ALA A 145 5.76 -0.84 4.48
C ALA A 145 7.10 -0.91 3.75
N PRO A 146 7.28 -1.68 2.65
CA PRO A 146 8.49 -1.62 1.83
C PRO A 146 8.77 -0.23 1.25
N ALA A 147 7.74 0.52 0.88
CA ALA A 147 7.91 1.88 0.38
C ALA A 147 8.46 2.83 1.45
N LEU A 148 7.92 2.74 2.68
CA LEU A 148 8.44 3.53 3.81
C LEU A 148 9.89 3.16 4.14
N VAL A 149 10.24 1.87 4.06
CA VAL A 149 11.64 1.43 4.24
C VAL A 149 12.52 2.03 3.16
N ALA A 150 12.12 1.94 1.88
CA ALA A 150 12.90 2.48 0.77
C ALA A 150 13.12 4.00 0.89
N ALA A 151 12.07 4.75 1.21
CA ALA A 151 12.16 6.20 1.44
C ALA A 151 13.08 6.52 2.63
N SER A 152 12.94 5.79 3.73
CA SER A 152 13.76 5.97 4.92
C SER A 152 15.23 5.68 4.65
N GLU A 153 15.53 4.63 3.88
CA GLU A 153 16.89 4.30 3.44
C GLU A 153 17.46 5.40 2.52
N ALA A 154 16.66 5.89 1.57
CA ALA A 154 17.10 6.97 0.68
C ALA A 154 17.47 8.24 1.47
N VAL A 155 16.65 8.64 2.43
CA VAL A 155 16.92 9.81 3.27
C VAL A 155 18.13 9.56 4.19
N SER A 156 18.22 8.41 4.85
CA SER A 156 19.32 8.12 5.77
C SER A 156 20.68 8.08 5.09
N ARG A 157 20.71 7.74 3.79
CA ARG A 157 21.89 7.68 2.94
C ARG A 157 22.19 8.98 2.17
N GLY A 158 21.33 9.99 2.32
CA GLY A 158 21.49 11.28 1.63
C GLY A 158 21.18 11.26 0.14
N LEU A 159 20.44 10.24 -0.35
CA LEU A 159 19.93 10.19 -1.73
C LEU A 159 18.77 11.16 -1.93
N SER A 160 18.06 11.47 -0.86
CA SER A 160 16.97 12.42 -0.79
C SER A 160 17.00 13.08 0.58
N SER A 161 16.51 14.31 0.69
CA SER A 161 16.33 15.02 1.96
C SER A 161 14.88 15.01 2.40
N VAL A 162 13.96 15.15 1.44
CA VAL A 162 12.51 15.12 1.63
C VAL A 162 11.91 14.15 0.62
N CYS A 163 11.46 13.01 1.10
CA CYS A 163 10.92 11.96 0.25
C CYS A 163 9.42 11.77 0.47
N LEU A 164 8.65 11.98 -0.59
CA LEU A 164 7.24 11.64 -0.62
C LEU A 164 7.06 10.14 -0.85
N VAL A 165 6.09 9.54 -0.13
CA VAL A 165 5.68 8.16 -0.34
C VAL A 165 4.20 8.16 -0.63
N VAL A 166 3.78 7.58 -1.74
CA VAL A 166 2.38 7.48 -2.11
C VAL A 166 1.99 6.05 -2.44
N ARG A 167 0.80 5.69 -2.00
CA ARG A 167 0.12 4.47 -2.40
C ARG A 167 -1.23 4.81 -2.98
N GLY A 168 -1.40 4.55 -4.27
CA GLY A 168 -2.71 4.56 -4.91
C GLY A 168 -3.29 3.15 -4.92
N TRP A 169 -4.49 2.99 -4.44
CA TRP A 169 -5.21 1.73 -4.50
C TRP A 169 -6.64 1.94 -4.96
N HIS A 170 -7.05 1.13 -5.90
CA HIS A 170 -8.36 1.22 -6.49
C HIS A 170 -9.10 -0.12 -6.44
N ASN A 171 -10.39 -0.06 -6.18
CA ASN A 171 -11.28 -1.21 -6.24
C ASN A 171 -12.50 -0.88 -7.12
N PHE A 172 -12.37 -1.12 -8.40
CA PHE A 172 -13.40 -0.80 -9.40
C PHE A 172 -14.78 -1.39 -9.10
N SER A 173 -14.82 -2.61 -8.59
CA SER A 173 -16.09 -3.30 -8.38
C SER A 173 -16.75 -2.98 -7.03
N GLY A 174 -16.08 -2.22 -6.19
CA GLY A 174 -16.50 -1.98 -4.81
C GLY A 174 -16.54 -3.23 -3.94
N ARG A 175 -15.91 -4.32 -4.40
CA ARG A 175 -15.78 -5.56 -3.65
C ARG A 175 -14.36 -5.69 -3.13
N TYR A 176 -14.24 -5.83 -1.84
CA TYR A 176 -12.96 -6.12 -1.23
C TYR A 176 -12.47 -7.51 -1.70
N TYR A 177 -11.25 -7.62 -2.15
CA TYR A 177 -10.65 -8.86 -2.65
C TYR A 177 -11.27 -9.43 -3.94
N VAL A 178 -11.77 -8.60 -4.80
CA VAL A 178 -12.13 -9.03 -6.16
C VAL A 178 -10.86 -9.51 -6.88
N GLY A 179 -10.95 -10.60 -7.58
CA GLY A 179 -9.82 -11.16 -8.32
C GLY A 179 -9.00 -12.18 -7.56
N GLN A 180 -9.32 -12.51 -6.34
CA GLN A 180 -8.63 -13.58 -5.59
C GLN A 180 -8.69 -14.96 -6.26
N GLY A 181 -9.66 -15.19 -7.14
CA GLY A 181 -9.74 -16.42 -7.93
C GLY A 181 -8.71 -16.49 -9.06
N ASN A 182 -8.04 -15.39 -9.35
CA ASN A 182 -7.06 -15.28 -10.41
C ASN A 182 -5.63 -15.19 -9.86
N ALA A 183 -5.34 -15.88 -8.78
CA ALA A 183 -3.95 -16.14 -8.38
C ALA A 183 -3.29 -16.86 -9.54
N ARG A 184 -2.77 -16.10 -10.49
CA ARG A 184 -2.03 -16.61 -11.63
C ARG A 184 -0.72 -17.18 -11.14
N GLY A 185 -0.20 -18.13 -11.89
CA GLY A 185 1.09 -18.73 -11.67
C GLY A 185 2.27 -17.76 -11.60
N ASP A 186 2.03 -16.48 -11.80
CA ASP A 186 3.02 -15.39 -11.74
C ASP A 186 3.47 -15.03 -10.32
N THR A 187 2.71 -15.47 -9.32
CA THR A 187 3.14 -15.43 -7.91
C THR A 187 4.04 -16.62 -7.53
N ILE A 188 4.55 -17.32 -8.53
CA ILE A 188 5.51 -18.41 -8.39
C ILE A 188 6.80 -17.85 -7.78
N GLY A 189 6.94 -17.94 -6.52
CA GLY A 189 8.08 -17.42 -5.75
C GLY A 189 7.68 -16.91 -4.37
N THR A 190 6.40 -16.66 -4.19
CA THR A 190 5.82 -16.28 -2.90
C THR A 190 5.35 -17.51 -2.12
N ARG A 191 4.91 -17.30 -0.87
CA ARG A 191 4.28 -18.36 -0.05
C ARG A 191 3.09 -19.03 -0.75
N GLU A 192 2.43 -18.34 -1.65
CA GLU A 192 1.27 -18.83 -2.39
C GLU A 192 1.60 -19.97 -3.33
N LYS A 193 2.85 -20.09 -3.78
CA LYS A 193 3.36 -21.25 -4.53
C LYS A 193 3.03 -22.58 -3.85
N TRP A 194 3.13 -22.63 -2.54
CA TRP A 194 2.92 -23.84 -1.76
C TRP A 194 1.46 -24.14 -1.48
N THR A 195 0.59 -23.16 -1.62
CA THR A 195 -0.82 -23.25 -1.27
C THR A 195 -1.74 -23.27 -2.49
N THR A 196 -1.29 -22.77 -3.62
CA THR A 196 -2.08 -22.69 -4.87
C THR A 196 -2.53 -24.08 -5.35
N GLY A 197 -1.65 -25.08 -5.29
CA GLY A 197 -1.98 -26.46 -5.66
C GLY A 197 -3.11 -27.09 -4.86
N TRP A 198 -3.41 -26.52 -3.69
CA TRP A 198 -4.48 -26.96 -2.78
C TRP A 198 -5.70 -26.04 -2.85
N GLY A 199 -5.71 -25.06 -3.76
CA GLY A 199 -6.77 -24.06 -3.83
C GLY A 199 -6.78 -23.05 -2.67
N VAL A 200 -5.73 -23.01 -1.84
CA VAL A 200 -5.64 -22.13 -0.68
C VAL A 200 -4.93 -20.84 -1.07
N VAL A 201 -5.69 -19.86 -1.49
CA VAL A 201 -5.22 -18.55 -1.99
C VAL A 201 -5.91 -17.40 -1.26
N GLY A 202 -5.35 -16.21 -1.37
CA GLY A 202 -5.94 -14.99 -0.82
C GLY A 202 -6.03 -15.02 0.72
N VAL A 203 -7.23 -14.91 1.26
CA VAL A 203 -7.47 -14.87 2.72
C VAL A 203 -7.45 -16.25 3.39
N TYR A 204 -7.49 -17.33 2.64
CA TYR A 204 -7.48 -18.67 3.22
C TYR A 204 -6.24 -18.96 4.08
N PRO A 205 -5.03 -18.60 3.69
CA PRO A 205 -3.86 -18.76 4.54
C PRO A 205 -3.99 -18.03 5.89
N GLU A 206 -4.63 -16.89 5.92
CA GLU A 206 -4.86 -16.14 7.15
C GLU A 206 -5.90 -16.84 8.03
N ALA A 207 -6.97 -17.34 7.42
CA ALA A 207 -7.99 -18.11 8.13
C ALA A 207 -7.41 -19.38 8.76
N THR A 208 -6.56 -20.12 8.03
CA THR A 208 -5.92 -21.33 8.54
C THR A 208 -4.93 -21.04 9.67
N ARG A 209 -4.17 -19.94 9.59
CA ARG A 209 -3.29 -19.49 10.68
C ARG A 209 -4.09 -19.11 11.92
N PHE A 210 -5.18 -18.38 11.73
CA PHE A 210 -6.06 -18.03 12.82
C PHE A 210 -6.68 -19.25 13.48
N GLN A 211 -7.18 -20.21 12.69
CA GLN A 211 -7.70 -21.47 13.19
C GLN A 211 -6.62 -22.25 13.97
N ARG A 212 -5.39 -22.28 13.46
CA ARG A 212 -4.25 -22.91 14.15
C ARG A 212 -3.95 -22.22 15.48
N TYR A 213 -4.01 -20.90 15.53
CA TYR A 213 -3.84 -20.13 16.75
C TYR A 213 -4.92 -20.50 17.80
N LEU A 214 -6.18 -20.49 17.40
CA LEU A 214 -7.29 -20.84 18.28
C LEU A 214 -7.11 -22.25 18.86
N HIS A 215 -6.78 -23.21 18.02
CA HIS A 215 -6.54 -24.59 18.44
C HIS A 215 -5.33 -24.70 19.39
N LYS A 216 -4.19 -24.12 19.01
CA LYS A 216 -2.93 -24.21 19.78
C LYS A 216 -3.07 -23.64 21.20
N TYR A 217 -3.82 -22.55 21.35
CA TYR A 217 -3.94 -21.82 22.60
C TYR A 217 -5.28 -22.03 23.31
N GLY A 218 -6.13 -22.92 22.81
CA GLY A 218 -7.45 -23.19 23.38
C GLY A 218 -8.36 -21.97 23.41
N LYS A 219 -8.22 -21.06 22.42
CA LYS A 219 -9.00 -19.80 22.37
C LYS A 219 -10.24 -19.97 21.51
N LYS A 220 -11.27 -19.17 21.82
CA LYS A 220 -12.47 -19.04 20.99
C LYS A 220 -12.40 -17.76 20.18
N LYS A 221 -12.99 -17.73 18.98
CA LYS A 221 -12.98 -16.54 18.14
C LYS A 221 -13.72 -15.35 18.77
N ASP A 222 -14.70 -15.60 19.64
CA ASP A 222 -15.44 -14.56 20.34
C ASP A 222 -14.56 -13.69 21.26
N GLY A 223 -13.42 -14.22 21.70
CA GLY A 223 -12.43 -13.46 22.46
C GLY A 223 -11.83 -12.26 21.71
N PHE A 224 -11.99 -12.21 20.40
CA PHE A 224 -11.53 -11.10 19.56
C PHE A 224 -12.60 -10.01 19.34
N ALA A 225 -13.84 -10.24 19.81
CA ALA A 225 -14.94 -9.30 19.60
C ALA A 225 -14.62 -7.89 20.11
N ASN A 226 -14.04 -7.78 21.31
CA ASN A 226 -13.66 -6.48 21.87
C ASN A 226 -12.64 -5.72 21.02
N PHE A 227 -11.66 -6.42 20.45
CA PHE A 227 -10.70 -5.83 19.54
C PHE A 227 -11.39 -5.28 18.28
N ILE A 228 -12.28 -6.07 17.68
CA ILE A 228 -13.01 -5.68 16.48
C ILE A 228 -13.92 -4.48 16.77
N VAL A 229 -14.66 -4.50 17.87
CA VAL A 229 -15.51 -3.39 18.30
C VAL A 229 -14.70 -2.12 18.50
N ASN A 230 -13.56 -2.22 19.19
CA ASN A 230 -12.70 -1.06 19.42
C ASN A 230 -12.11 -0.52 18.11
N SER A 231 -11.67 -1.40 17.22
CA SER A 231 -11.19 -1.02 15.89
C SER A 231 -12.26 -0.28 15.07
N LYS A 232 -13.50 -0.76 15.12
CA LYS A 232 -14.65 -0.10 14.47
C LYS A 232 -14.92 1.28 15.07
N LYS A 233 -14.94 1.39 16.40
CA LYS A 233 -15.11 2.68 17.07
C LYS A 233 -14.03 3.69 16.71
N ASN A 234 -12.78 3.25 16.64
CA ASN A 234 -11.67 4.10 16.20
C ASN A 234 -11.83 4.54 14.75
N GLY A 235 -12.31 3.64 13.87
CA GLY A 235 -12.58 3.97 12.48
C GLY A 235 -13.64 5.05 12.27
N LEU A 236 -14.58 5.20 13.21
CA LEU A 236 -15.59 6.27 13.18
C LEU A 236 -15.00 7.66 13.48
N ASN A 237 -13.83 7.70 14.11
CA ASN A 237 -13.15 8.96 14.44
C ASN A 237 -12.27 9.48 13.28
N PHE A 238 -12.21 8.75 12.17
CA PHE A 238 -11.43 9.13 11.00
C PHE A 238 -12.37 9.66 9.91
N PRO A 239 -12.44 10.99 9.71
CA PRO A 239 -13.46 11.63 8.86
C PRO A 239 -13.47 11.16 7.41
N GLU A 240 -12.29 10.87 6.85
CA GLU A 240 -12.13 10.35 5.49
C GLU A 240 -12.41 8.86 5.40
N GLY A 241 -12.56 8.19 6.52
CA GLY A 241 -12.83 6.76 6.58
C GLY A 241 -14.24 6.41 6.09
N PHE A 242 -14.35 5.40 5.25
CA PHE A 242 -15.63 4.95 4.68
C PHE A 242 -16.74 4.71 5.71
N PHE A 243 -16.40 4.33 6.94
CA PHE A 243 -17.37 4.08 8.00
C PHE A 243 -17.74 5.31 8.84
N ALA A 244 -17.08 6.43 8.62
CA ALA A 244 -17.34 7.69 9.31
C ALA A 244 -18.26 8.61 8.49
N GLN A 245 -18.52 8.27 7.23
CA GLN A 245 -19.39 8.99 6.29
C GLN A 245 -20.84 8.53 6.39
#